data_68592e5fa93963565005028f387549cf
#
_entry.id   68592e5fa93963565005028f387549cf
#
_cell.length_a   1.000
_cell.length_b   1.000
_cell.length_c   1.000
_cell.angle_alpha   90.00
_cell.angle_beta   90.00
_cell.angle_gamma   90.00
#
_symmetry.space_group_name_H-M   'P 1'
#
loop_
_entity.id
_entity.type
_entity.pdbx_description
1 polymer ?
#
loop_
_entity_poly.entity_id
_entity_poly.type
_entity_poly.pdbx_seq_one_letter_code
_entity_poly.pdbx_strand_id
1 'polypeptide(L)'
;MAKFRVLGRALPREDGWGKVTGEAHFTADVIRPDMLWGKILRSPLAHARIVKIDASRARSLPGVKAVMTAQDVSPKLTGRTLADLPILARDRVRFVGDKVAAVAAIDKDTAEEALSLIDVVYEELSAVFDPLEALKPEAPLIHPDYASYEAPETKAPELRNVQSLLRAKKGDVEKAFNESDKVFEQ
;
A
#
# COMPACT_ATOMS: atom_id res chain seq x y z
N MET A 1 -3.18 7.81 -46.44
CA MET A 1 -3.27 7.73 -44.97
C MET A 1 -4.61 8.26 -44.51
N ALA A 2 -5.36 7.51 -43.72
CA ALA A 2 -6.64 7.99 -43.19
C ALA A 2 -6.42 9.18 -42.27
N LYS A 3 -7.14 10.28 -42.52
CA LYS A 3 -7.05 11.53 -41.73
C LYS A 3 -7.95 11.37 -40.51
N PHE A 4 -7.39 11.10 -39.35
CA PHE A 4 -8.16 11.00 -38.11
C PHE A 4 -8.71 12.36 -37.67
N ARG A 5 -9.92 12.39 -37.11
CA ARG A 5 -10.56 13.64 -36.66
C ARG A 5 -9.96 14.18 -35.34
N VAL A 6 -9.43 13.29 -34.51
CA VAL A 6 -8.95 13.58 -33.15
C VAL A 6 -7.47 13.20 -32.99
N LEU A 7 -7.08 12.02 -33.45
CA LEU A 7 -5.70 11.54 -33.31
C LEU A 7 -4.70 12.45 -34.02
N GLY A 8 -3.61 12.79 -33.36
CA GLY A 8 -2.56 13.66 -33.87
C GLY A 8 -2.88 15.14 -33.88
N ARG A 9 -3.94 15.59 -33.18
CA ARG A 9 -4.28 17.00 -33.00
C ARG A 9 -4.12 17.44 -31.54
N ALA A 10 -3.64 18.66 -31.34
CA ALA A 10 -3.63 19.31 -30.05
C ALA A 10 -5.06 19.83 -29.77
N LEU A 11 -5.81 19.07 -28.98
CA LEU A 11 -7.14 19.47 -28.52
C LEU A 11 -7.06 20.00 -27.09
N PRO A 12 -7.79 21.07 -26.75
CA PRO A 12 -7.93 21.51 -25.35
C PRO A 12 -8.48 20.36 -24.49
N ARG A 13 -7.97 20.25 -23.27
CA ARG A 13 -8.55 19.34 -22.28
C ARG A 13 -9.96 19.80 -21.91
N GLU A 14 -10.93 18.89 -21.96
CA GLU A 14 -12.32 19.17 -21.65
C GLU A 14 -12.49 19.68 -20.21
N ASP A 15 -11.73 19.07 -19.27
CA ASP A 15 -11.71 19.41 -17.85
C ASP A 15 -10.66 20.49 -17.48
N GLY A 16 -9.97 21.05 -18.48
CA GLY A 16 -8.84 21.95 -18.25
C GLY A 16 -9.27 23.30 -17.68
N TRP A 17 -10.36 23.86 -18.22
CA TRP A 17 -10.85 25.18 -17.79
C TRP A 17 -11.23 25.18 -16.31
N GLY A 18 -12.09 24.26 -15.89
CA GLY A 18 -12.51 24.16 -14.50
C GLY A 18 -11.34 23.99 -13.51
N LYS A 19 -10.25 23.32 -13.92
CA LYS A 19 -9.05 23.14 -13.07
C LYS A 19 -8.24 24.43 -12.94
N VAL A 20 -8.06 25.19 -14.00
CA VAL A 20 -7.25 26.44 -13.96
C VAL A 20 -8.02 27.61 -13.37
N THR A 21 -9.36 27.59 -13.41
CA THR A 21 -10.20 28.63 -12.80
C THR A 21 -10.57 28.34 -11.35
N GLY A 22 -10.30 27.10 -10.84
CA GLY A 22 -10.71 26.67 -9.50
C GLY A 22 -12.18 26.23 -9.40
N GLU A 23 -12.90 26.11 -10.51
CA GLU A 23 -14.30 25.63 -10.53
C GLU A 23 -14.40 24.10 -10.37
N ALA A 24 -13.30 23.37 -10.63
CA ALA A 24 -13.30 21.92 -10.50
C ALA A 24 -13.33 21.51 -9.01
N HIS A 25 -14.33 20.72 -8.64
CA HIS A 25 -14.43 20.16 -7.30
C HIS A 25 -13.73 18.80 -7.21
N PHE A 26 -12.88 18.66 -6.19
CA PHE A 26 -12.19 17.42 -5.85
C PHE A 26 -12.77 16.82 -4.58
N THR A 27 -12.45 15.56 -4.30
CA THR A 27 -12.93 14.87 -3.09
C THR A 27 -12.62 15.62 -1.79
N ALA A 28 -11.44 16.29 -1.74
CA ALA A 28 -11.02 17.08 -0.58
C ALA A 28 -11.86 18.36 -0.36
N ASP A 29 -12.56 18.84 -1.38
CA ASP A 29 -13.39 20.05 -1.32
C ASP A 29 -14.82 19.74 -0.83
N VAL A 30 -15.17 18.46 -0.69
CA VAL A 30 -16.49 18.04 -0.24
C VAL A 30 -16.56 18.17 1.27
N ILE A 31 -17.30 19.19 1.73
CA ILE A 31 -17.57 19.44 3.16
C ILE A 31 -19.07 19.30 3.38
N ARG A 32 -19.46 18.53 4.39
CA ARG A 32 -20.84 18.35 4.81
C ARG A 32 -20.98 18.66 6.30
N PRO A 33 -22.18 19.11 6.76
CA PRO A 33 -22.46 19.22 8.17
C PRO A 33 -22.17 17.88 8.90
N ASP A 34 -21.59 17.95 10.08
CA ASP A 34 -21.25 16.81 10.95
C ASP A 34 -20.30 15.76 10.31
N MET A 35 -19.61 16.13 9.25
CA MET A 35 -18.60 15.26 8.63
C MET A 35 -17.41 15.09 9.58
N LEU A 36 -16.97 13.83 9.76
CA LEU A 36 -15.82 13.52 10.59
C LEU A 36 -14.52 13.54 9.77
N TRP A 37 -13.44 13.89 10.45
CA TRP A 37 -12.08 13.80 9.92
C TRP A 37 -11.44 12.48 10.30
N GLY A 38 -11.05 11.73 9.25
CA GLY A 38 -10.33 10.46 9.41
C GLY A 38 -8.82 10.63 9.31
N LYS A 39 -8.08 10.05 10.23
CA LYS A 39 -6.62 9.99 10.21
C LYS A 39 -6.15 8.56 10.49
N ILE A 40 -4.99 8.19 9.93
CA ILE A 40 -4.42 6.84 10.07
C ILE A 40 -3.07 6.94 10.75
N LEU A 41 -2.91 6.21 11.84
CA LEU A 41 -1.61 5.97 12.47
C LEU A 41 -0.81 5.00 11.60
N ARG A 42 0.38 5.42 11.22
CA ARG A 42 1.28 4.65 10.36
C ARG A 42 2.52 4.20 11.11
N SER A 43 3.04 3.03 10.75
CA SER A 43 4.29 2.53 11.31
C SER A 43 5.48 3.41 10.91
N PRO A 44 6.35 3.77 11.86
CA PRO A 44 7.65 4.37 11.56
C PRO A 44 8.70 3.32 11.17
N LEU A 45 8.44 2.03 11.44
CA LEU A 45 9.38 0.93 11.24
C LEU A 45 9.10 0.19 9.93
N ALA A 46 10.17 -0.26 9.29
CA ALA A 46 10.09 -0.99 8.03
C ALA A 46 9.62 -2.44 8.21
N HIS A 47 10.00 -3.09 9.31
CA HIS A 47 9.54 -4.44 9.66
C HIS A 47 9.59 -4.62 11.17
N ALA A 48 8.45 -4.87 11.78
CA ALA A 48 8.35 -5.07 13.22
C ALA A 48 7.11 -5.90 13.58
N ARG A 49 7.20 -6.63 14.67
CA ARG A 49 6.03 -7.23 15.33
C ARG A 49 5.32 -6.17 16.15
N ILE A 50 4.00 -6.15 16.10
CA ILE A 50 3.17 -5.34 17.00
C ILE A 50 2.94 -6.16 18.26
N VAL A 51 3.56 -5.73 19.37
CA VAL A 51 3.42 -6.40 20.68
C VAL A 51 2.16 -5.94 21.39
N LYS A 52 1.88 -4.63 21.35
CA LYS A 52 0.71 -4.02 22.01
C LYS A 52 0.32 -2.73 21.29
N ILE A 53 -0.98 -2.48 21.21
CA ILE A 53 -1.56 -1.18 20.88
C ILE A 53 -2.44 -0.75 22.04
N ASP A 54 -2.19 0.44 22.59
CA ASP A 54 -3.02 1.06 23.62
C ASP A 54 -3.61 2.37 23.09
N ALA A 55 -4.89 2.34 22.78
CA ALA A 55 -5.64 3.47 22.25
C ALA A 55 -6.58 4.12 23.30
N SER A 56 -6.44 3.78 24.57
CA SER A 56 -7.35 4.23 25.65
C SER A 56 -7.39 5.75 25.78
N ARG A 57 -6.23 6.40 25.77
CA ARG A 57 -6.12 7.86 25.84
C ARG A 57 -6.76 8.54 24.63
N ALA A 58 -6.50 8.03 23.43
CA ALA A 58 -7.10 8.54 22.20
C ALA A 58 -8.63 8.41 22.21
N ARG A 59 -9.16 7.29 22.69
CA ARG A 59 -10.61 7.07 22.80
C ARG A 59 -11.28 8.02 23.80
N SER A 60 -10.55 8.49 24.82
CA SER A 60 -11.06 9.39 25.85
C SER A 60 -10.93 10.87 25.48
N LEU A 61 -10.25 11.21 24.39
CA LEU A 61 -10.05 12.60 23.96
C LEU A 61 -11.40 13.20 23.52
N PRO A 62 -11.82 14.36 24.10
CA PRO A 62 -13.03 15.04 23.65
C PRO A 62 -12.99 15.36 22.16
N GLY A 63 -14.09 15.09 21.44
CA GLY A 63 -14.17 15.29 19.99
C GLY A 63 -13.81 14.06 19.17
N VAL A 64 -13.15 13.06 19.71
CA VAL A 64 -12.94 11.77 19.06
C VAL A 64 -14.24 10.97 19.06
N LYS A 65 -14.63 10.44 17.89
CA LYS A 65 -15.86 9.67 17.70
C LYS A 65 -15.61 8.17 17.57
N ALA A 66 -14.45 7.80 17.01
CA ALA A 66 -14.05 6.41 16.89
C ALA A 66 -12.52 6.27 16.82
N VAL A 67 -12.01 5.20 17.41
CA VAL A 67 -10.62 4.72 17.22
C VAL A 67 -10.70 3.24 16.89
N MET A 68 -10.14 2.86 15.76
CA MET A 68 -10.12 1.48 15.26
C MET A 68 -8.69 0.93 15.24
N THR A 69 -8.55 -0.29 15.67
CA THR A 69 -7.34 -1.12 15.55
C THR A 69 -7.65 -2.38 14.73
N ALA A 70 -6.68 -3.24 14.55
CA ALA A 70 -6.91 -4.52 13.86
C ALA A 70 -7.94 -5.43 14.56
N GLN A 71 -8.24 -5.19 15.84
CA GLN A 71 -9.26 -5.95 16.58
C GLN A 71 -10.69 -5.53 16.21
N ASP A 72 -10.86 -4.29 15.76
CA ASP A 72 -12.15 -3.67 15.46
C ASP A 72 -12.57 -3.90 13.99
N VAL A 73 -11.70 -4.46 13.16
CA VAL A 73 -11.93 -4.68 11.72
C VAL A 73 -11.84 -6.15 11.32
N SER A 74 -12.44 -6.49 10.17
CA SER A 74 -12.40 -7.84 9.63
C SER A 74 -10.96 -8.36 9.48
N PRO A 75 -10.67 -9.61 9.87
CA PRO A 75 -9.38 -10.23 9.65
C PRO A 75 -9.13 -10.61 8.18
N LYS A 76 -10.14 -10.48 7.31
CA LYS A 76 -10.03 -10.81 5.89
C LYS A 76 -8.95 -9.96 5.23
N LEU A 77 -8.03 -10.62 4.56
CA LEU A 77 -7.02 -9.96 3.74
C LEU A 77 -7.64 -9.43 2.44
N THR A 78 -7.11 -8.33 1.95
CA THR A 78 -7.50 -7.68 0.71
C THR A 78 -6.30 -7.54 -0.21
N GLY A 79 -6.52 -7.26 -1.47
CA GLY A 79 -5.48 -7.05 -2.46
C GLY A 79 -6.03 -7.22 -3.86
N ARG A 80 -5.43 -6.58 -4.84
CA ARG A 80 -5.91 -6.63 -6.23
C ARG A 80 -5.48 -7.91 -6.94
N THR A 81 -4.24 -8.31 -6.76
CA THR A 81 -3.65 -9.48 -7.42
C THR A 81 -3.41 -10.60 -6.43
N LEU A 82 -2.98 -10.26 -5.23
CA LEU A 82 -2.73 -11.16 -4.12
C LEU A 82 -3.48 -10.62 -2.90
N ALA A 83 -4.24 -11.45 -2.22
CA ALA A 83 -4.93 -11.06 -0.99
C ALA A 83 -3.96 -11.16 0.20
N ASP A 84 -3.07 -10.18 0.35
CA ASP A 84 -1.99 -10.15 1.34
C ASP A 84 -2.05 -8.93 2.29
N LEU A 85 -2.96 -7.98 2.03
CA LEU A 85 -3.06 -6.73 2.77
C LEU A 85 -4.18 -6.78 3.81
N PRO A 86 -3.88 -6.70 5.12
CA PRO A 86 -4.89 -6.45 6.12
C PRO A 86 -5.43 -5.02 6.01
N ILE A 87 -6.65 -4.79 6.46
CA ILE A 87 -7.24 -3.44 6.55
C ILE A 87 -6.38 -2.56 7.47
N LEU A 88 -6.04 -3.08 8.66
CA LEU A 88 -5.05 -2.53 9.59
C LEU A 88 -4.08 -3.64 10.00
N ALA A 89 -2.81 -3.32 10.19
CA ALA A 89 -1.76 -4.24 10.58
C ALA A 89 -2.14 -4.93 11.92
N ARG A 90 -2.13 -6.28 11.92
CA ARG A 90 -2.63 -7.08 13.04
C ARG A 90 -1.50 -7.55 13.95
N ASP A 91 -0.55 -8.28 13.41
CA ASP A 91 0.54 -8.94 14.13
C ASP A 91 1.89 -8.29 13.86
N ARG A 92 2.05 -7.72 12.68
CA ARG A 92 3.29 -7.07 12.24
C ARG A 92 3.05 -5.99 11.21
N VAL A 93 3.99 -5.07 11.13
CA VAL A 93 4.15 -4.10 10.05
C VAL A 93 5.25 -4.57 9.10
N ARG A 94 5.07 -4.33 7.80
CA ARG A 94 5.94 -4.86 6.73
C ARG A 94 6.64 -3.79 5.91
N PHE A 95 6.28 -2.52 6.11
CA PHE A 95 6.92 -1.38 5.47
C PHE A 95 6.69 -0.10 6.29
N VAL A 96 7.55 0.89 6.10
CA VAL A 96 7.35 2.24 6.68
C VAL A 96 6.05 2.83 6.13
N GLY A 97 5.17 3.25 7.02
CA GLY A 97 3.87 3.77 6.63
C GLY A 97 2.73 2.74 6.62
N ASP A 98 2.98 1.49 7.01
CA ASP A 98 1.92 0.49 7.18
C ASP A 98 0.86 0.97 8.18
N LYS A 99 -0.41 0.65 7.91
CA LYS A 99 -1.57 1.18 8.64
C LYS A 99 -1.77 0.41 9.95
N VAL A 100 -1.64 1.07 11.09
CA VAL A 100 -1.70 0.43 12.42
C VAL A 100 -3.04 0.68 13.12
N ALA A 101 -3.53 1.92 13.08
CA ALA A 101 -4.79 2.31 13.67
C ALA A 101 -5.44 3.43 12.83
N ALA A 102 -6.73 3.66 13.04
CA ALA A 102 -7.47 4.75 12.41
C ALA A 102 -8.28 5.51 13.47
N VAL A 103 -8.38 6.82 13.32
CA VAL A 103 -9.16 7.71 14.17
C VAL A 103 -10.17 8.48 13.34
N ALA A 104 -11.35 8.71 13.87
CA ALA A 104 -12.34 9.64 13.37
C ALA A 104 -12.70 10.65 14.45
N ALA A 105 -12.58 11.96 14.15
CA ALA A 105 -12.84 13.05 15.08
C ALA A 105 -13.63 14.19 14.42
N ILE A 106 -14.12 15.14 15.23
CA ILE A 106 -14.93 16.27 14.76
C ILE A 106 -14.18 17.25 13.87
N ASP A 107 -12.86 17.33 14.01
CA ASP A 107 -11.98 18.18 13.23
C ASP A 107 -10.60 17.52 13.00
N LYS A 108 -9.78 18.17 12.15
CA LYS A 108 -8.49 17.66 11.74
C LYS A 108 -7.48 17.65 12.90
N ASP A 109 -7.49 18.69 13.73
CA ASP A 109 -6.50 18.87 14.79
C ASP A 109 -6.75 17.87 15.91
N THR A 110 -8.01 17.68 16.30
CA THR A 110 -8.43 16.63 17.25
C THR A 110 -8.06 15.24 16.74
N ALA A 111 -8.23 14.96 15.44
CA ALA A 111 -7.84 13.68 14.86
C ALA A 111 -6.31 13.46 14.90
N GLU A 112 -5.52 14.50 14.68
CA GLU A 112 -4.06 14.47 14.73
C GLU A 112 -3.54 14.30 16.17
N GLU A 113 -4.10 15.04 17.12
CA GLU A 113 -3.81 14.87 18.54
C GLU A 113 -4.12 13.45 19.01
N ALA A 114 -5.28 12.92 18.64
CA ALA A 114 -5.67 11.54 18.97
C ALA A 114 -4.66 10.50 18.48
N LEU A 115 -4.05 10.67 17.29
CA LEU A 115 -3.01 9.77 16.81
C LEU A 115 -1.79 9.76 17.74
N SER A 116 -1.39 10.93 18.28
CA SER A 116 -0.26 11.05 19.21
C SER A 116 -0.50 10.38 20.56
N LEU A 117 -1.77 10.13 20.90
CA LEU A 117 -2.20 9.47 22.14
C LEU A 117 -2.34 7.94 22.00
N ILE A 118 -2.07 7.38 20.84
CA ILE A 118 -2.05 5.93 20.65
C ILE A 118 -0.64 5.42 20.87
N ASP A 119 -0.45 4.62 21.91
CA ASP A 119 0.83 3.99 22.20
C ASP A 119 0.93 2.64 21.49
N VAL A 120 1.99 2.44 20.72
CA VAL A 120 2.28 1.17 20.04
C VAL A 120 3.64 0.65 20.46
N VAL A 121 3.67 -0.56 21.00
CA VAL A 121 4.92 -1.25 21.34
C VAL A 121 5.29 -2.18 20.20
N TYR A 122 6.45 -1.94 19.62
CA TYR A 122 7.01 -2.75 18.53
C TYR A 122 8.20 -3.57 19.01
N GLU A 123 8.35 -4.73 18.43
CA GLU A 123 9.58 -5.52 18.44
C GLU A 123 10.15 -5.50 17.01
N GLU A 124 11.26 -4.80 16.82
CA GLU A 124 11.85 -4.62 15.49
C GLU A 124 12.37 -5.95 14.93
N LEU A 125 12.12 -6.18 13.64
CA LEU A 125 12.53 -7.35 12.89
C LEU A 125 13.49 -6.93 11.77
N SER A 126 14.30 -7.86 11.29
CA SER A 126 15.16 -7.64 10.14
C SER A 126 14.32 -7.21 8.92
N ALA A 127 14.68 -6.09 8.32
CA ALA A 127 14.05 -5.55 7.11
C ALA A 127 14.91 -5.83 5.87
N VAL A 128 14.28 -5.85 4.70
CA VAL A 128 14.95 -5.99 3.40
C VAL A 128 14.57 -4.79 2.55
N PHE A 129 15.56 -4.08 2.01
CA PHE A 129 15.37 -2.86 1.22
C PHE A 129 15.73 -3.03 -0.25
N ASP A 130 16.53 -4.05 -0.55
CA ASP A 130 16.96 -4.37 -1.92
C ASP A 130 16.20 -5.61 -2.43
N PRO A 131 15.57 -5.56 -3.61
CA PRO A 131 14.81 -6.68 -4.14
C PRO A 131 15.69 -7.88 -4.51
N LEU A 132 16.97 -7.69 -4.90
CA LEU A 132 17.88 -8.79 -5.19
C LEU A 132 18.36 -9.47 -3.90
N GLU A 133 18.62 -8.69 -2.84
CA GLU A 133 18.89 -9.24 -1.52
C GLU A 133 17.69 -10.04 -0.98
N ALA A 134 16.46 -9.61 -1.28
CA ALA A 134 15.26 -10.31 -0.85
C ALA A 134 15.12 -11.72 -1.44
N LEU A 135 15.76 -12.01 -2.58
CA LEU A 135 15.75 -13.32 -3.22
C LEU A 135 16.73 -14.33 -2.58
N LYS A 136 17.70 -13.86 -1.78
CA LYS A 136 18.71 -14.71 -1.17
C LYS A 136 18.11 -15.68 -0.16
N PRO A 137 18.66 -16.90 -0.02
CA PRO A 137 18.14 -17.90 0.92
C PRO A 137 18.10 -17.45 2.38
N GLU A 138 19.06 -16.61 2.79
CA GLU A 138 19.18 -16.07 4.13
C GLU A 138 18.29 -14.85 4.41
N ALA A 139 17.67 -14.26 3.38
CA ALA A 139 16.81 -13.10 3.54
C ALA A 139 15.64 -13.40 4.48
N PRO A 140 15.23 -12.47 5.36
CA PRO A 140 14.04 -12.65 6.18
C PRO A 140 12.78 -12.75 5.31
N LEU A 141 11.84 -13.62 5.69
CA LEU A 141 10.54 -13.70 5.02
C LEU A 141 9.64 -12.57 5.49
N ILE A 142 9.26 -11.71 4.56
CA ILE A 142 8.33 -10.60 4.83
C ILE A 142 6.89 -11.13 4.94
N HIS A 143 6.54 -12.11 4.12
CA HIS A 143 5.26 -12.81 4.14
C HIS A 143 5.44 -14.31 4.39
N PRO A 144 5.66 -14.75 5.64
CA PRO A 144 5.86 -16.17 5.94
C PRO A 144 4.65 -17.04 5.58
N ASP A 145 3.45 -16.45 5.61
CA ASP A 145 2.17 -17.11 5.30
C ASP A 145 1.78 -17.03 3.82
N TYR A 146 2.70 -16.63 2.95
CA TYR A 146 2.43 -16.42 1.52
C TYR A 146 1.74 -17.62 0.85
N ALA A 147 2.08 -18.85 1.25
CA ALA A 147 1.47 -20.05 0.68
C ALA A 147 -0.04 -20.13 0.91
N SER A 148 -0.55 -19.54 2.00
CA SER A 148 -1.97 -19.55 2.36
C SER A 148 -2.80 -18.44 1.70
N TYR A 149 -2.17 -17.44 1.08
CA TYR A 149 -2.90 -16.32 0.50
C TYR A 149 -3.69 -16.74 -0.75
N GLU A 150 -4.88 -16.20 -0.92
CA GLU A 150 -5.65 -16.33 -2.16
C GLU A 150 -4.93 -15.55 -3.27
N ALA A 151 -4.58 -16.22 -4.34
CA ALA A 151 -3.78 -15.67 -5.41
C ALA A 151 -4.08 -16.33 -6.77
N PRO A 152 -3.80 -15.61 -7.88
CA PRO A 152 -3.89 -16.16 -9.23
C PRO A 152 -2.81 -17.23 -9.49
N GLU A 153 -2.90 -17.87 -10.65
CA GLU A 153 -1.97 -18.94 -11.10
C GLU A 153 -0.49 -18.49 -11.19
N THR A 154 -0.23 -17.18 -11.27
CA THR A 154 1.14 -16.62 -11.32
C THR A 154 1.87 -16.64 -9.97
N LYS A 155 1.24 -17.17 -8.93
CA LYS A 155 1.86 -17.35 -7.62
C LYS A 155 3.09 -18.26 -7.72
N ALA A 156 4.18 -17.86 -7.08
CA ALA A 156 5.45 -18.58 -7.09
C ALA A 156 5.89 -18.93 -5.65
N PRO A 157 5.21 -19.89 -4.97
CA PRO A 157 5.44 -20.21 -3.56
C PRO A 157 6.83 -20.80 -3.29
N GLU A 158 7.50 -21.32 -4.32
CA GLU A 158 8.86 -21.84 -4.24
C GLU A 158 9.93 -20.73 -4.16
N LEU A 159 9.58 -19.51 -4.52
CA LEU A 159 10.50 -18.38 -4.53
C LEU A 159 10.29 -17.51 -3.28
N ARG A 160 11.37 -17.25 -2.56
CA ARG A 160 11.34 -16.41 -1.36
C ARG A 160 11.06 -14.96 -1.71
N ASN A 161 10.15 -14.31 -0.96
CA ASN A 161 9.80 -12.90 -1.12
C ASN A 161 9.37 -12.47 -2.54
N VAL A 162 8.97 -13.41 -3.38
CA VAL A 162 8.47 -13.14 -4.75
C VAL A 162 6.95 -13.19 -4.75
N GLN A 163 6.31 -12.10 -5.10
CA GLN A 163 4.85 -12.02 -5.17
C GLN A 163 4.29 -12.85 -6.33
N SER A 164 4.89 -12.74 -7.50
CA SER A 164 4.47 -13.46 -8.70
C SER A 164 5.61 -13.51 -9.71
N LEU A 165 5.57 -14.51 -10.58
CA LEU A 165 6.51 -14.67 -11.68
C LEU A 165 5.73 -14.75 -13.00
N LEU A 166 5.95 -13.78 -13.87
CA LEU A 166 5.41 -13.80 -15.23
C LEU A 166 6.53 -14.06 -16.22
N ARG A 167 6.37 -15.09 -17.04
CA ARG A 167 7.30 -15.40 -18.13
C ARG A 167 6.62 -15.17 -19.46
N ALA A 168 7.18 -14.27 -20.28
CA ALA A 168 6.76 -14.05 -21.64
C ALA A 168 7.92 -14.38 -22.59
N LYS A 169 7.70 -15.27 -23.54
CA LYS A 169 8.72 -15.68 -24.52
C LYS A 169 8.13 -15.60 -25.93
N LYS A 170 8.89 -15.02 -26.87
CA LYS A 170 8.55 -15.02 -28.30
C LYS A 170 9.78 -15.47 -29.10
N GLY A 171 9.63 -16.52 -29.89
CA GLY A 171 10.72 -17.10 -30.69
C GLY A 171 11.72 -17.91 -29.85
N ASP A 172 12.91 -18.10 -30.41
CA ASP A 172 14.02 -18.78 -29.75
C ASP A 172 15.04 -17.76 -29.22
N VAL A 173 14.98 -17.51 -27.91
CA VAL A 173 15.80 -16.51 -27.25
C VAL A 173 17.26 -16.92 -27.21
N GLU A 174 17.56 -18.19 -26.94
CA GLU A 174 18.92 -18.71 -26.88
C GLU A 174 19.63 -18.56 -28.22
N LYS A 175 18.92 -18.94 -29.31
CA LYS A 175 19.45 -18.76 -30.67
C LYS A 175 19.70 -17.29 -30.97
N ALA A 176 18.79 -16.40 -30.61
CA ALA A 176 18.93 -14.95 -30.82
C ALA A 176 20.16 -14.37 -30.10
N PHE A 177 20.43 -14.76 -28.86
CA PHE A 177 21.63 -14.35 -28.12
C PHE A 177 22.90 -14.89 -28.80
N ASN A 178 22.91 -16.14 -29.24
CA ASN A 178 24.08 -16.76 -29.91
C ASN A 178 24.39 -16.13 -31.26
N GLU A 179 23.38 -15.64 -31.99
CA GLU A 179 23.51 -15.00 -33.29
C GLU A 179 23.71 -13.48 -33.21
N SER A 180 23.67 -12.89 -32.04
CA SER A 180 23.80 -11.44 -31.87
C SER A 180 25.27 -10.98 -31.93
N ASP A 181 25.54 -9.90 -32.68
CA ASP A 181 26.89 -9.31 -32.76
C ASP A 181 27.33 -8.65 -31.41
N LYS A 182 26.34 -8.21 -30.61
CA LYS A 182 26.56 -7.61 -29.29
C LYS A 182 25.40 -7.92 -28.34
N VAL A 183 25.75 -8.25 -27.12
CA VAL A 183 24.82 -8.40 -26.00
C VAL A 183 25.10 -7.32 -24.97
N PHE A 184 24.07 -6.66 -24.46
CA PHE A 184 24.14 -5.68 -23.38
C PHE A 184 23.36 -6.21 -22.19
N GLU A 185 23.99 -6.16 -21.02
CA GLU A 185 23.36 -6.47 -19.74
C GLU A 185 23.49 -5.25 -18.83
N GLN A 186 22.35 -4.85 -18.19
CA GLN A 186 22.30 -3.71 -17.31
C GLN A 186 21.47 -4.02 -16.07
#